data_069aff42b2698ad3004af4d10bbb9f84
#
_entry.id   069aff42b2698ad3004af4d10bbb9f84
#
_cell.length_a   1.000
_cell.length_b   1.000
_cell.length_c   1.000
_cell.angle_alpha   90.00
_cell.angle_beta   90.00
_cell.angle_gamma   90.00
#
_symmetry.space_group_name_H-M   'P 1'
#
loop_
_entity.id
_entity.type
_entity.pdbx_description
1 polymer ?
#
loop_
_entity_poly.entity_id
_entity_poly.type
_entity_poly.pdbx_seq_one_letter_code
_entity_poly.pdbx_strand_id
1 'polypeptide(L)'
;KSERDTLYQKRVNPVTSLPGQGIVLFGDKTALASPSAFDRINVRRLFNVIEKTIGNAAKGVLFELNDEFTRNNFKNVVEPFLRGIQAERGITDFLVVCDDTNNTGAVIDANEFKADFYIKPARSINFITLTFIATRTGVSFEEVVPRR
;
A
#
# COMPACT_ATOMS: atom_id res chain seq x y z
N LYS A 1 4.99 9.98 -28.26
CA LYS A 1 5.65 9.85 -26.93
C LYS A 1 5.42 11.13 -26.09
N SER A 2 5.66 12.30 -26.66
CA SER A 2 5.51 13.60 -25.96
C SER A 2 4.08 13.89 -25.45
N GLU A 3 3.04 13.60 -26.25
CA GLU A 3 1.63 13.80 -25.84
C GLU A 3 1.26 12.90 -24.66
N ARG A 4 1.66 11.63 -24.70
CA ARG A 4 1.47 10.69 -23.61
C ARG A 4 2.12 11.17 -22.32
N ASP A 5 3.35 11.66 -22.43
CA ASP A 5 4.10 12.15 -21.27
C ASP A 5 3.48 13.42 -20.70
N THR A 6 2.94 14.29 -21.56
CA THR A 6 2.19 15.50 -21.17
C THR A 6 0.90 15.14 -20.43
N LEU A 7 0.14 14.16 -20.92
CA LEU A 7 -1.07 13.67 -20.24
C LEU A 7 -0.72 13.08 -18.86
N TYR A 8 0.33 12.26 -18.80
CA TYR A 8 0.75 11.65 -17.56
C TYR A 8 1.23 12.66 -16.52
N GLN A 9 1.91 13.75 -16.95
CA GLN A 9 2.25 14.87 -16.06
C GLN A 9 1.02 15.57 -15.49
N LYS A 10 -0.05 15.69 -16.29
CA LYS A 10 -1.36 16.24 -15.88
C LYS A 10 -2.24 15.25 -15.12
N ARG A 11 -1.68 14.10 -14.69
CA ARG A 11 -2.36 13.03 -13.93
C ARG A 11 -3.46 12.30 -14.69
N VAL A 12 -3.41 12.34 -16.00
CA VAL A 12 -4.26 11.53 -16.88
C VAL A 12 -3.49 10.25 -17.20
N ASN A 13 -4.08 9.09 -16.93
CA ASN A 13 -3.52 7.81 -17.32
C ASN A 13 -3.91 7.53 -18.77
N PRO A 14 -2.99 7.64 -19.74
CA PRO A 14 -3.34 7.52 -21.16
C PRO A 14 -3.57 6.06 -21.53
N VAL A 15 -4.53 5.84 -22.42
CA VAL A 15 -4.67 4.59 -23.15
C VAL A 15 -3.86 4.73 -24.43
N THR A 16 -2.96 3.80 -24.68
CA THR A 16 -2.04 3.85 -25.83
C THR A 16 -1.86 2.48 -26.45
N SER A 17 -1.57 2.46 -27.74
CA SER A 17 -1.16 1.24 -28.43
C SER A 17 0.35 1.11 -28.39
N LEU A 18 0.82 -0.02 -27.88
CA LEU A 18 2.25 -0.37 -27.85
C LEU A 18 2.53 -1.48 -28.86
N PRO A 19 3.61 -1.37 -29.67
CA PRO A 19 4.01 -2.43 -30.59
C PRO A 19 4.21 -3.75 -29.86
N GLY A 20 3.56 -4.81 -30.32
CA GLY A 20 3.65 -6.15 -29.72
C GLY A 20 2.78 -6.40 -28.49
N GLN A 21 2.16 -5.37 -27.89
CA GLN A 21 1.32 -5.50 -26.70
C GLN A 21 -0.13 -5.07 -26.93
N GLY A 22 -0.44 -4.38 -28.06
CA GLY A 22 -1.76 -3.88 -28.35
C GLY A 22 -2.13 -2.65 -27.52
N ILE A 23 -3.42 -2.49 -27.22
CA ILE A 23 -3.96 -1.35 -26.48
C ILE A 23 -3.81 -1.59 -24.98
N VAL A 24 -3.11 -0.68 -24.31
CA VAL A 24 -2.83 -0.76 -22.87
C VAL A 24 -3.16 0.56 -22.17
N LEU A 25 -3.56 0.47 -20.89
CA LEU A 25 -3.63 1.61 -19.99
C LEU A 25 -2.21 1.87 -19.44
N PHE A 26 -1.65 3.03 -19.79
CA PHE A 26 -0.27 3.36 -19.46
C PHE A 26 -0.20 4.44 -18.38
N GLY A 27 -0.43 4.05 -17.13
CA GLY A 27 -0.35 4.94 -15.96
C GLY A 27 -1.05 4.36 -14.75
N ASP A 28 -0.67 4.84 -13.57
CA ASP A 28 -1.15 4.39 -12.27
C ASP A 28 -1.44 5.55 -11.30
N LYS A 29 -1.56 6.78 -11.81
CA LYS A 29 -1.79 7.96 -10.99
C LYS A 29 -3.26 8.11 -10.62
N THR A 30 -3.50 8.58 -9.39
CA THR A 30 -4.81 9.11 -8.97
C THR A 30 -4.91 10.60 -9.29
N ALA A 31 -6.09 11.20 -9.12
CA ALA A 31 -6.29 12.64 -9.28
C ALA A 31 -5.63 13.49 -8.18
N LEU A 32 -5.10 12.87 -7.11
CA LEU A 32 -4.48 13.56 -5.99
C LEU A 32 -3.21 14.30 -6.43
N ALA A 33 -3.19 15.63 -6.29
CA ALA A 33 -2.10 16.48 -6.74
C ALA A 33 -0.91 16.51 -5.78
N SER A 34 -1.15 16.41 -4.48
CA SER A 34 -0.10 16.41 -3.46
C SER A 34 0.65 15.08 -3.43
N PRO A 35 1.97 15.08 -3.17
CA PRO A 35 2.73 13.85 -2.93
C PRO A 35 2.18 13.11 -1.70
N SER A 36 1.72 11.87 -1.91
CA SER A 36 1.16 11.03 -0.86
C SER A 36 1.29 9.56 -1.26
N ALA A 37 1.14 8.64 -0.31
CA ALA A 37 1.01 7.22 -0.62
C ALA A 37 -0.23 6.94 -1.49
N PHE A 38 -1.27 7.78 -1.40
CA PHE A 38 -2.52 7.67 -2.15
C PHE A 38 -2.48 8.30 -3.55
N ASP A 39 -1.33 8.78 -4.01
CA ASP A 39 -1.17 9.31 -5.37
C ASP A 39 -1.14 8.20 -6.44
N ARG A 40 -1.17 6.93 -6.03
CA ARG A 40 -1.15 5.75 -6.88
C ARG A 40 -2.42 4.91 -6.73
N ILE A 41 -2.88 4.37 -7.87
CA ILE A 41 -4.13 3.59 -7.94
C ILE A 41 -4.01 2.30 -7.13
N ASN A 42 -2.87 1.59 -7.18
CA ASN A 42 -2.67 0.35 -6.44
C ASN A 42 -2.87 0.55 -4.94
N VAL A 43 -2.29 1.61 -4.38
CA VAL A 43 -2.41 1.93 -2.95
C VAL A 43 -3.85 2.32 -2.62
N ARG A 44 -4.50 3.18 -3.42
CA ARG A 44 -5.87 3.61 -3.16
C ARG A 44 -6.86 2.44 -3.19
N ARG A 45 -6.72 1.55 -4.17
CA ARG A 45 -7.56 0.34 -4.26
C ARG A 45 -7.32 -0.61 -3.10
N LEU A 46 -6.05 -0.80 -2.71
CA LEU A 46 -5.70 -1.61 -1.55
C LEU A 46 -6.38 -1.09 -0.28
N PHE A 47 -6.28 0.21 -0.01
CA PHE A 47 -6.92 0.80 1.17
C PHE A 47 -8.43 0.69 1.14
N ASN A 48 -9.08 0.86 -0.01
CA ASN A 48 -10.53 0.67 -0.12
C ASN A 48 -10.96 -0.77 0.27
N VAL A 49 -10.15 -1.78 -0.08
CA VAL A 49 -10.42 -3.18 0.31
C VAL A 49 -10.21 -3.36 1.81
N ILE A 50 -9.09 -2.85 2.34
CA ILE A 50 -8.76 -2.95 3.77
C ILE A 50 -9.85 -2.26 4.61
N GLU A 51 -10.18 -1.01 4.30
CA GLU A 51 -11.21 -0.23 5.01
C GLU A 51 -12.56 -0.95 5.01
N LYS A 52 -12.98 -1.48 3.87
CA LYS A 52 -14.25 -2.21 3.74
C LYS A 52 -14.25 -3.50 4.56
N THR A 53 -13.17 -4.27 4.51
CA THR A 53 -13.07 -5.56 5.20
C THR A 53 -13.00 -5.37 6.71
N ILE A 54 -12.13 -4.47 7.17
CA ILE A 54 -12.01 -4.16 8.60
C ILE A 54 -13.29 -3.49 9.12
N GLY A 55 -13.91 -2.59 8.34
CA GLY A 55 -15.18 -1.97 8.72
C GLY A 55 -16.31 -3.00 8.87
N ASN A 56 -16.32 -4.07 8.07
CA ASN A 56 -17.27 -5.17 8.28
C ASN A 56 -16.94 -6.01 9.52
N ALA A 57 -15.66 -6.26 9.79
CA ALA A 57 -15.23 -6.95 11.01
C ALA A 57 -15.58 -6.13 12.27
N ALA A 58 -15.41 -4.81 12.21
CA ALA A 58 -15.74 -3.91 13.31
C ALA A 58 -17.24 -3.92 13.68
N LYS A 59 -18.13 -4.24 12.74
CA LYS A 59 -19.56 -4.39 13.04
C LYS A 59 -19.85 -5.53 14.01
N GLY A 60 -19.01 -6.56 14.04
CA GLY A 60 -19.13 -7.66 15.00
C GLY A 60 -18.81 -7.27 16.45
N VAL A 61 -18.14 -6.13 16.64
CA VAL A 61 -17.78 -5.60 17.98
C VAL A 61 -18.82 -4.60 18.49
N LEU A 62 -19.80 -4.22 17.67
CA LEU A 62 -20.87 -3.32 18.09
C LEU A 62 -21.69 -3.96 19.21
N PHE A 63 -21.94 -3.18 20.27
CA PHE A 63 -22.68 -3.57 21.46
C PHE A 63 -21.96 -4.55 22.40
N GLU A 64 -20.70 -4.91 22.08
CA GLU A 64 -19.82 -5.63 23.01
C GLU A 64 -19.22 -4.67 24.06
N LEU A 65 -18.68 -5.24 25.12
CA LEU A 65 -17.98 -4.46 26.14
C LEU A 65 -16.60 -4.03 25.62
N ASN A 66 -16.20 -2.77 25.89
CA ASN A 66 -14.86 -2.31 25.56
C ASN A 66 -13.85 -2.75 26.63
N ASP A 67 -13.54 -4.03 26.67
CA ASP A 67 -12.56 -4.64 27.54
C ASP A 67 -11.34 -5.17 26.77
N GLU A 68 -10.32 -5.61 27.47
CA GLU A 68 -9.11 -6.16 26.89
C GLU A 68 -9.40 -7.42 26.04
N PHE A 69 -10.37 -8.22 26.46
CA PHE A 69 -10.75 -9.43 25.76
C PHE A 69 -11.33 -9.11 24.37
N THR A 70 -12.27 -8.18 24.30
CA THR A 70 -12.88 -7.74 23.03
C THR A 70 -11.84 -7.09 22.10
N ARG A 71 -10.96 -6.25 22.66
CA ARG A 71 -9.86 -5.64 21.90
C ARG A 71 -8.89 -6.67 21.32
N ASN A 72 -8.50 -7.67 22.10
CA ASN A 72 -7.63 -8.75 21.65
C ASN A 72 -8.34 -9.64 20.61
N ASN A 73 -9.61 -9.95 20.78
CA ASN A 73 -10.40 -10.69 19.80
C ASN A 73 -10.45 -9.95 18.46
N PHE A 74 -10.68 -8.65 18.48
CA PHE A 74 -10.67 -7.84 17.26
C PHE A 74 -9.31 -7.86 16.56
N LYS A 75 -8.20 -7.70 17.31
CA LYS A 75 -6.84 -7.83 16.78
C LYS A 75 -6.61 -9.21 16.14
N ASN A 76 -7.03 -10.27 16.81
CA ASN A 76 -6.88 -11.65 16.33
C ASN A 76 -7.66 -11.94 15.03
N VAL A 77 -8.70 -11.18 14.74
CA VAL A 77 -9.44 -11.25 13.46
C VAL A 77 -8.75 -10.43 12.37
N VAL A 78 -8.27 -9.23 12.70
CA VAL A 78 -7.72 -8.29 11.72
C VAL A 78 -6.28 -8.60 11.33
N GLU A 79 -5.42 -8.98 12.27
CA GLU A 79 -4.00 -9.23 11.98
C GLU A 79 -3.77 -10.35 10.95
N PRO A 80 -4.43 -11.52 11.00
CA PRO A 80 -4.27 -12.55 9.97
C PRO A 80 -4.65 -12.07 8.57
N PHE A 81 -5.69 -11.24 8.46
CA PHE A 81 -6.09 -10.62 7.20
C PHE A 81 -4.98 -9.70 6.64
N LEU A 82 -4.42 -8.82 7.49
CA LEU A 82 -3.31 -7.95 7.08
C LEU A 82 -2.04 -8.74 6.74
N ARG A 83 -1.73 -9.82 7.48
CA ARG A 83 -0.63 -10.74 7.16
C ARG A 83 -0.84 -11.44 5.81
N GLY A 84 -2.08 -11.80 5.47
CA GLY A 84 -2.42 -12.32 4.14
C GLY A 84 -2.08 -11.33 3.04
N ILE A 85 -2.48 -10.06 3.19
CA ILE A 85 -2.14 -8.99 2.23
C ILE A 85 -0.62 -8.74 2.15
N GLN A 86 0.08 -8.88 3.28
CA GLN A 86 1.54 -8.77 3.32
C GLN A 86 2.21 -9.92 2.55
N ALA A 87 1.73 -11.14 2.72
CA ALA A 87 2.21 -12.31 1.98
C ALA A 87 1.98 -12.17 0.46
N GLU A 88 0.88 -11.57 0.06
CA GLU A 88 0.57 -11.21 -1.34
C GLU A 88 1.34 -9.96 -1.84
N ARG A 89 2.24 -9.40 -1.03
CA ARG A 89 3.08 -8.24 -1.35
C ARG A 89 2.29 -6.93 -1.56
N GLY A 90 1.06 -6.84 -1.05
CA GLY A 90 0.26 -5.61 -1.11
C GLY A 90 0.76 -4.54 -0.14
N ILE A 91 1.26 -4.97 1.02
CA ILE A 91 1.88 -4.10 2.04
C ILE A 91 3.26 -4.64 2.42
N THR A 92 4.16 -3.75 2.84
CA THR A 92 5.49 -4.13 3.31
C THR A 92 5.52 -4.36 4.81
N ASP A 93 4.71 -3.62 5.55
CA ASP A 93 4.64 -3.69 7.01
C ASP A 93 3.31 -3.12 7.51
N PHE A 94 2.87 -3.53 8.69
CA PHE A 94 1.69 -2.99 9.36
C PHE A 94 1.81 -3.06 10.88
N LEU A 95 1.07 -2.20 11.57
CA LEU A 95 0.90 -2.20 13.01
C LEU A 95 -0.56 -1.92 13.33
N VAL A 96 -1.15 -2.74 14.20
CA VAL A 96 -2.51 -2.55 14.73
C VAL A 96 -2.39 -2.17 16.20
N VAL A 97 -2.87 -0.98 16.54
CA VAL A 97 -2.95 -0.48 17.92
C VAL A 97 -4.42 -0.48 18.34
N CYS A 98 -4.75 -1.34 19.28
CA CYS A 98 -6.09 -1.42 19.88
C CYS A 98 -5.89 -1.92 21.32
N ASP A 99 -5.50 -1.00 22.19
CA ASP A 99 -5.15 -1.26 23.58
C ASP A 99 -5.56 -0.08 24.47
N ASP A 100 -5.11 -0.06 25.72
CA ASP A 100 -5.47 0.99 26.68
C ASP A 100 -4.86 2.36 26.30
N THR A 101 -3.89 2.41 25.40
CA THR A 101 -3.28 3.68 24.96
C THR A 101 -4.22 4.51 24.10
N ASN A 102 -5.03 3.87 23.25
CA ASN A 102 -6.03 4.53 22.42
C ASN A 102 -7.47 4.34 22.91
N ASN A 103 -7.73 3.39 23.82
CA ASN A 103 -9.01 3.21 24.51
C ASN A 103 -8.86 3.60 25.99
N THR A 104 -8.67 4.88 26.24
CA THR A 104 -8.60 5.43 27.59
C THR A 104 -9.96 5.38 28.29
N GLY A 105 -9.99 5.55 29.64
CA GLY A 105 -11.25 5.60 30.40
C GLY A 105 -12.27 6.57 29.83
N ALA A 106 -11.83 7.76 29.35
CA ALA A 106 -12.72 8.74 28.73
C ALA A 106 -13.35 8.24 27.42
N VAL A 107 -12.63 7.43 26.64
CA VAL A 107 -13.14 6.80 25.40
C VAL A 107 -14.16 5.73 25.75
N ILE A 108 -13.89 4.93 26.77
CA ILE A 108 -14.80 3.88 27.26
C ILE A 108 -16.07 4.51 27.83
N ASP A 109 -15.95 5.57 28.62
CA ASP A 109 -17.11 6.31 29.21
C ASP A 109 -17.96 6.98 28.10
N ALA A 110 -17.35 7.33 26.96
CA ALA A 110 -18.07 7.85 25.80
C ALA A 110 -18.73 6.76 24.95
N ASN A 111 -18.63 5.48 25.33
CA ASN A 111 -19.07 4.30 24.56
C ASN A 111 -18.41 4.20 23.18
N GLU A 112 -17.14 4.63 23.07
CA GLU A 112 -16.36 4.54 21.85
C GLU A 112 -15.38 3.38 21.92
N PHE A 113 -15.09 2.79 20.73
CA PHE A 113 -14.04 1.82 20.53
C PHE A 113 -13.09 2.35 19.47
N LYS A 114 -11.79 2.41 19.78
CA LYS A 114 -10.75 2.94 18.87
C LYS A 114 -9.73 1.89 18.51
N ALA A 115 -9.48 1.76 17.22
CA ALA A 115 -8.41 0.94 16.68
C ALA A 115 -7.67 1.71 15.59
N ASP A 116 -6.35 1.82 15.73
CA ASP A 116 -5.49 2.54 14.79
C ASP A 116 -4.70 1.54 13.94
N PHE A 117 -4.71 1.78 12.63
CA PHE A 117 -4.04 0.95 11.64
C PHE A 117 -2.93 1.73 10.95
N TYR A 118 -1.69 1.38 11.22
CA TYR A 118 -0.53 1.92 10.54
C TYR A 118 -0.10 0.95 9.45
N ILE A 119 -0.17 1.37 8.20
CA ILE A 119 0.06 0.50 7.04
C ILE A 119 1.11 1.13 6.14
N LYS A 120 2.15 0.36 5.78
CA LYS A 120 3.15 0.72 4.79
C LYS A 120 2.83 0.02 3.47
N PRO A 121 2.21 0.68 2.49
CA PRO A 121 1.86 0.07 1.22
C PRO A 121 3.09 -0.22 0.37
N ALA A 122 3.04 -1.28 -0.43
CA ALA A 122 4.01 -1.53 -1.47
C ALA A 122 3.85 -0.51 -2.61
N ARG A 123 4.96 0.01 -3.14
CA ARG A 123 4.95 0.98 -4.23
C ARG A 123 5.17 0.31 -5.57
N SER A 124 4.46 0.77 -6.60
CA SER A 124 4.67 0.38 -7.99
C SER A 124 5.98 0.96 -8.56
N ILE A 125 6.59 0.23 -9.49
CA ILE A 125 7.76 0.70 -10.23
C ILE A 125 7.27 1.56 -11.40
N ASN A 126 7.69 2.83 -11.44
CA ASN A 126 7.33 3.75 -12.52
C ASN A 126 8.50 4.07 -13.45
N PHE A 127 9.74 3.89 -12.99
CA PHE A 127 10.95 4.16 -13.76
C PHE A 127 11.88 2.96 -13.69
N ILE A 128 12.36 2.54 -14.84
CA ILE A 128 13.34 1.47 -14.96
C ILE A 128 14.56 2.07 -15.63
N THR A 129 15.68 2.09 -14.92
CA THR A 129 16.98 2.46 -15.48
C THR A 129 17.79 1.18 -15.74
N LEU A 130 18.17 0.98 -16.99
CA LEU A 130 18.98 -0.14 -17.41
C LEU A 130 20.35 0.39 -17.83
N THR A 131 21.41 -0.08 -17.19
CA THR A 131 22.78 0.26 -17.53
C THR A 131 23.45 -0.95 -18.16
N PHE A 132 23.86 -0.81 -19.41
CA PHE A 132 24.60 -1.85 -20.15
C PHE A 132 26.08 -1.46 -20.19
N ILE A 133 26.94 -2.30 -19.62
CA ILE A 133 28.37 -2.07 -19.57
C ILE A 133 29.03 -3.16 -20.44
N ALA A 134 29.69 -2.76 -21.54
CA ALA A 134 30.50 -3.65 -22.33
C ALA A 134 31.90 -3.76 -21.70
N THR A 135 32.28 -4.95 -21.28
CA THR A 135 33.62 -5.24 -20.73
C THR A 135 34.52 -5.83 -21.80
N ARG A 136 35.83 -5.60 -21.65
CA ARG A 136 36.84 -6.26 -22.53
C ARG A 136 36.94 -7.74 -22.18
N THR A 137 37.27 -8.55 -23.18
CA THR A 137 37.54 -9.97 -22.97
C THR A 137 38.73 -10.14 -22.01
N GLY A 138 38.56 -10.91 -20.94
CA GLY A 138 39.62 -11.17 -19.93
C GLY A 138 39.56 -10.33 -18.65
N VAL A 139 38.59 -9.40 -18.53
CA VAL A 139 38.34 -8.66 -17.26
C VAL A 139 37.34 -9.44 -16.40
N SER A 140 37.67 -9.68 -15.13
CA SER A 140 36.73 -10.31 -14.22
C SER A 140 35.59 -9.33 -13.86
N PHE A 141 34.37 -9.83 -13.75
CA PHE A 141 33.19 -8.97 -13.38
C PHE A 141 33.32 -8.34 -12.01
N GLU A 142 34.15 -8.88 -11.11
CA GLU A 142 34.39 -8.32 -9.77
C GLU A 142 35.11 -6.97 -9.79
N GLU A 143 35.90 -6.69 -10.86
CA GLU A 143 36.58 -5.40 -11.05
C GLU A 143 35.68 -4.31 -11.64
N VAL A 144 34.58 -4.70 -12.31
CA VAL A 144 33.68 -3.76 -13.01
C VAL A 144 32.53 -3.30 -12.13
N VAL A 145 32.18 -4.07 -11.11
CA VAL A 145 31.10 -3.72 -10.17
C VAL A 145 31.67 -2.91 -9.01
N PRO A 146 31.37 -1.60 -8.90
CA PRO A 146 31.81 -0.82 -7.76
C PRO A 146 31.17 -1.39 -6.48
N ARG A 147 32.00 -1.83 -5.53
CA ARG A 147 31.55 -2.18 -4.18
C ARG A 147 30.94 -0.93 -3.54
N ARG A 148 29.62 -0.98 -3.27
CA ARG A 148 28.97 0.01 -2.40
C ARG A 148 29.22 -0.30 -0.95
#